data_23502378f3eaca00f8ea03b2c2249087
#
_entry.id   23502378f3eaca00f8ea03b2c2249087
#
_cell.length_a   1.000
_cell.length_b   1.000
_cell.length_c   1.000
_cell.angle_alpha   90.00
_cell.angle_beta   90.00
_cell.angle_gamma   90.00
#
_symmetry.space_group_name_H-M   'P 1'
#
loop_
_entity.id
_entity.type
_entity.pdbx_description
1 polymer ?
#
loop_
_entity_poly.entity_id
_entity_poly.type
_entity_poly.pdbx_seq_one_letter_code
_entity_poly.pdbx_strand_id
1 'polypeptide(L)'
;MLNQKIRELRQARNMSQVELAKRLGVTKQSVSNWENDNIQPSIEMLVKLARIFSVSTDYLLGMDRGECIDVEGLPKDVVAHIRQLVEDLRRLRDGTE
;
A
#
# COMPACT_ATOMS: atom_id res chain seq x y z
N MET A 1 -10.93 -6.13 -1.71
CA MET A 1 -11.64 -4.89 -2.05
C MET A 1 -10.89 -3.69 -1.48
N LEU A 2 -11.10 -2.53 -2.05
CA LEU A 2 -10.38 -1.30 -1.67
C LEU A 2 -10.55 -0.97 -0.18
N ASN A 3 -11.76 -1.02 0.35
CA ASN A 3 -12.04 -0.71 1.75
C ASN A 3 -11.23 -1.58 2.71
N GLN A 4 -11.14 -2.87 2.43
CA GLN A 4 -10.36 -3.80 3.25
C GLN A 4 -8.87 -3.52 3.16
N LYS A 5 -8.36 -3.21 1.97
CA LYS A 5 -6.94 -2.93 1.78
C LYS A 5 -6.49 -1.68 2.50
N ILE A 6 -7.32 -0.64 2.49
CA ILE A 6 -7.02 0.59 3.24
C ILE A 6 -6.88 0.25 4.73
N ARG A 7 -7.84 -0.50 5.26
CA ARG A 7 -7.81 -0.90 6.68
C ARG A 7 -6.60 -1.75 7.01
N GLU A 8 -6.34 -2.78 6.20
CA GLU A 8 -5.22 -3.70 6.43
C GLU A 8 -3.87 -2.99 6.39
N LEU A 9 -3.66 -2.12 5.41
CA LEU A 9 -2.41 -1.38 5.29
C LEU A 9 -2.23 -0.41 6.46
N ARG A 10 -3.30 0.26 6.88
CA ARG A 10 -3.27 1.15 8.03
C ARG A 10 -2.90 0.38 9.31
N GLN A 11 -3.57 -0.73 9.54
CA GLN A 11 -3.33 -1.56 10.74
C GLN A 11 -1.93 -2.16 10.73
N ALA A 12 -1.43 -2.57 9.58
CA ALA A 12 -0.08 -3.12 9.44
C ALA A 12 0.99 -2.09 9.85
N ARG A 13 0.68 -0.80 9.77
CA ARG A 13 1.58 0.27 10.19
C ARG A 13 1.25 0.83 11.58
N ASN A 14 0.35 0.17 12.29
CA ASN A 14 -0.08 0.61 13.63
C ASN A 14 -0.61 2.05 13.62
N MET A 15 -1.29 2.44 12.55
CA MET A 15 -1.91 3.75 12.44
C MET A 15 -3.37 3.70 12.87
N SER A 16 -3.81 4.74 13.59
CA SER A 16 -5.24 4.96 13.82
C SER A 16 -5.87 5.63 12.60
N GLN A 17 -7.19 5.61 12.53
CA GLN A 17 -7.91 6.35 11.49
C GLN A 17 -7.62 7.85 11.58
N VAL A 18 -7.47 8.37 12.79
CA VAL A 18 -7.13 9.79 13.01
C VAL A 18 -5.77 10.12 12.43
N GLU A 19 -4.78 9.25 12.64
CA GLU A 19 -3.42 9.46 12.11
C GLU A 19 -3.40 9.45 10.60
N LEU A 20 -4.08 8.49 9.99
CA LEU A 20 -4.18 8.43 8.53
C LEU A 20 -4.88 9.67 7.97
N ALA A 21 -5.98 10.08 8.60
CA ALA A 21 -6.72 11.28 8.21
C ALA A 21 -5.83 12.52 8.22
N LYS A 22 -5.02 12.67 9.27
CA LYS A 22 -4.07 13.80 9.37
C LYS A 22 -3.07 13.80 8.25
N ARG A 23 -2.51 12.65 7.90
CA ARG A 23 -1.53 12.54 6.82
C ARG A 23 -2.13 12.88 5.47
N LEU A 24 -3.40 12.56 5.28
CA LEU A 24 -4.10 12.82 4.01
C LEU A 24 -4.71 14.22 3.94
N GLY A 25 -4.81 14.91 5.07
CA GLY A 25 -5.49 16.22 5.14
C GLY A 25 -7.00 16.12 5.06
N VAL A 26 -7.57 15.01 5.56
CA VAL A 26 -9.02 14.79 5.58
C VAL A 26 -9.49 14.51 7.01
N THR A 27 -10.80 14.31 7.18
CA THR A 27 -11.37 14.02 8.50
C THR A 27 -11.30 12.52 8.80
N LYS A 28 -11.33 12.17 10.09
CA LYS A 28 -11.47 10.78 10.52
C LYS A 28 -12.71 10.15 9.89
N GLN A 29 -13.80 10.91 9.79
CA GLN A 29 -15.05 10.40 9.22
C GLN A 29 -14.86 9.98 7.76
N SER A 30 -14.06 10.72 6.99
CA SER A 30 -13.73 10.33 5.62
C SER A 30 -13.06 8.97 5.56
N VAL A 31 -12.03 8.76 6.40
CA VAL A 31 -11.32 7.49 6.46
C VAL A 31 -12.27 6.36 6.87
N SER A 32 -13.09 6.60 7.89
CA SER A 32 -14.07 5.64 8.35
C SER A 32 -15.05 5.26 7.23
N ASN A 33 -15.53 6.24 6.49
CA ASN A 33 -16.45 5.99 5.37
C ASN A 33 -15.81 5.13 4.28
N TRP A 34 -14.52 5.36 3.99
CA TRP A 34 -13.81 4.55 3.00
C TRP A 34 -13.65 3.10 3.50
N GLU A 35 -13.31 2.92 4.75
CA GLU A 35 -13.07 1.58 5.32
C GLU A 35 -14.37 0.80 5.49
N ASN A 36 -15.50 1.48 5.68
CA ASN A 36 -16.80 0.85 5.79
C ASN A 36 -17.53 0.74 4.45
N ASP A 37 -16.85 1.09 3.36
CA ASP A 37 -17.40 1.03 1.99
C ASP A 37 -18.66 1.89 1.80
N ASN A 38 -18.80 2.95 2.59
CA ASN A 38 -19.91 3.88 2.46
C ASN A 38 -19.70 4.89 1.34
N ILE A 39 -18.45 5.35 1.20
CA ILE A 39 -18.04 6.32 0.18
C ILE A 39 -16.67 5.88 -0.33
N GLN A 40 -16.44 6.02 -1.62
CA GLN A 40 -15.12 5.73 -2.20
C GLN A 40 -14.22 6.96 -2.07
N PRO A 41 -12.91 6.77 -1.87
CA PRO A 41 -11.98 7.90 -1.94
C PRO A 41 -11.92 8.45 -3.36
N SER A 42 -11.65 9.74 -3.47
CA SER A 42 -11.41 10.37 -4.78
C SER A 42 -10.13 9.81 -5.40
N ILE A 43 -9.96 10.04 -6.70
CA ILE A 43 -8.73 9.63 -7.39
C ILE A 43 -7.51 10.28 -6.73
N GLU A 44 -7.61 11.55 -6.36
CA GLU A 44 -6.53 12.26 -5.67
C GLU A 44 -6.17 11.57 -4.35
N MET A 45 -7.17 11.19 -3.55
CA MET A 45 -6.94 10.50 -2.29
C MET A 45 -6.38 9.10 -2.52
N LEU A 46 -6.84 8.41 -3.56
CA LEU A 46 -6.31 7.09 -3.92
C LEU A 46 -4.81 7.15 -4.22
N VAL A 47 -4.38 8.16 -4.96
CA VAL A 47 -2.95 8.37 -5.26
C VAL A 47 -2.17 8.65 -3.97
N LYS A 48 -2.70 9.49 -3.09
CA LYS A 48 -2.05 9.79 -1.80
C LYS A 48 -1.93 8.54 -0.92
N LEU A 49 -2.99 7.74 -0.86
CA LEU A 49 -2.97 6.48 -0.10
C LEU A 49 -1.88 5.53 -0.64
N ALA A 50 -1.79 5.40 -1.95
CA ALA A 50 -0.77 4.57 -2.57
C ALA A 50 0.64 5.02 -2.18
N ARG A 51 0.88 6.32 -2.16
CA ARG A 51 2.18 6.87 -1.76
C ARG A 51 2.48 6.66 -0.29
N ILE A 52 1.52 6.87 0.60
CA ILE A 52 1.70 6.68 2.04
C ILE A 52 2.06 5.22 2.34
N PHE A 53 1.40 4.30 1.70
CA PHE A 53 1.59 2.87 1.96
C PHE A 53 2.62 2.20 1.03
N SER A 54 3.25 2.97 0.13
CA SER A 54 4.25 2.44 -0.82
C SER A 54 3.73 1.27 -1.63
N VAL A 55 2.50 1.38 -2.10
CA VAL A 55 1.87 0.40 -2.97
C VAL A 55 1.39 1.10 -4.24
N SER A 56 1.04 0.33 -5.27
CA SER A 56 0.45 0.89 -6.48
C SER A 56 -1.04 1.18 -6.28
N THR A 57 -1.60 2.08 -7.08
CA THR A 57 -3.04 2.30 -7.11
C THR A 57 -3.76 1.03 -7.60
N ASP A 58 -3.15 0.29 -8.52
CA ASP A 58 -3.69 -0.97 -8.99
C ASP A 58 -3.80 -2.00 -7.86
N TYR A 59 -2.79 -2.06 -7.00
CA TYR A 59 -2.84 -2.93 -5.82
C TYR A 59 -4.03 -2.57 -4.93
N LEU A 60 -4.22 -1.28 -4.65
CA LEU A 60 -5.34 -0.82 -3.84
C LEU A 60 -6.69 -1.21 -4.45
N LEU A 61 -6.78 -1.15 -5.77
CA LEU A 61 -8.02 -1.46 -6.50
C LEU A 61 -8.20 -2.96 -6.75
N GLY A 62 -7.22 -3.79 -6.37
CA GLY A 62 -7.29 -5.22 -6.61
C GLY A 62 -7.08 -5.63 -8.05
N MET A 63 -6.42 -4.80 -8.83
CA MET A 63 -6.19 -5.03 -10.26
C MET A 63 -4.84 -5.65 -10.56
N ASP A 64 -3.93 -5.65 -9.58
CA ASP A 64 -2.61 -6.24 -9.74
C ASP A 64 -2.67 -7.75 -9.58
N ARG A 65 -1.78 -8.45 -10.30
CA ARG A 65 -1.63 -9.90 -10.17
C ARG A 65 -0.81 -10.29 -8.94
N GLY A 66 -0.15 -9.33 -8.31
CA GLY A 66 0.69 -9.54 -7.14
C GLY A 66 0.94 -8.24 -6.44
N GLU A 67 1.62 -8.32 -5.32
CA GLU A 67 1.98 -7.14 -4.55
C GLU A 67 3.19 -6.46 -5.16
N CYS A 68 3.16 -5.14 -5.19
CA CYS A 68 4.24 -4.32 -5.69
C CYS A 68 4.66 -3.31 -4.63
N ILE A 69 5.93 -2.95 -4.64
CA ILE A 69 6.47 -1.91 -3.78
C ILE A 69 6.97 -0.78 -4.68
N ASP A 70 6.64 0.47 -4.33
CA ASP A 70 7.12 1.62 -5.06
C ASP A 70 8.60 1.87 -4.71
N VAL A 71 9.45 1.77 -5.71
CA VAL A 71 10.89 2.02 -5.57
C VAL A 71 11.33 3.29 -6.30
N GLU A 72 10.38 4.09 -6.78
CA GLU A 72 10.71 5.32 -7.48
C GLU A 72 11.51 6.26 -6.58
N GLY A 73 12.53 6.87 -7.15
CA GLY A 73 13.44 7.75 -6.39
C GLY A 73 14.59 7.05 -5.71
N LEU A 74 14.61 5.72 -5.69
CA LEU A 74 15.76 4.97 -5.16
C LEU A 74 16.82 4.79 -6.23
N PRO A 75 18.11 4.79 -5.86
CA PRO A 75 19.19 4.48 -6.79
C PRO A 75 19.03 3.11 -7.43
N LYS A 76 19.52 2.95 -8.65
CA LYS A 76 19.40 1.71 -9.40
C LYS A 76 20.05 0.52 -8.70
N ASP A 77 21.20 0.74 -8.05
CA ASP A 77 21.89 -0.30 -7.31
C ASP A 77 21.09 -0.79 -6.10
N VAL A 78 20.41 0.12 -5.41
CA VAL A 78 19.52 -0.21 -4.30
C VAL A 78 18.35 -1.04 -4.80
N VAL A 79 17.73 -0.64 -5.92
CA VAL A 79 16.63 -1.40 -6.53
C VAL A 79 17.09 -2.81 -6.90
N ALA A 80 18.30 -2.94 -7.45
CA ALA A 80 18.86 -4.24 -7.80
C ALA A 80 19.03 -5.13 -6.56
N HIS A 81 19.48 -4.57 -5.44
CA HIS A 81 19.62 -5.31 -4.18
C HIS A 81 18.27 -5.77 -3.65
N ILE A 82 17.25 -4.90 -3.71
CA ILE A 82 15.90 -5.26 -3.27
C ILE A 82 15.36 -6.41 -4.13
N ARG A 83 15.57 -6.34 -5.44
CA ARG A 83 15.13 -7.38 -6.36
C ARG A 83 15.83 -8.71 -6.07
N GLN A 84 17.12 -8.65 -5.83
CA GLN A 84 17.90 -9.84 -5.48
C GLN A 84 17.41 -10.47 -4.17
N LEU A 85 17.12 -9.64 -3.17
CA LEU A 85 16.60 -10.11 -1.89
C LEU A 85 15.27 -10.85 -2.08
N VAL A 86 14.38 -10.31 -2.89
CA VAL A 86 13.09 -10.94 -3.18
C VAL A 86 13.29 -12.31 -3.83
N GLU A 87 14.21 -12.42 -4.79
CA GLU A 87 14.51 -13.68 -5.45
C GLU A 87 15.08 -14.70 -4.48
N ASP A 88 16.00 -14.28 -3.61
CA ASP A 88 16.60 -15.16 -2.62
C ASP A 88 15.55 -15.71 -1.65
N LEU A 89 14.63 -14.86 -1.20
CA LEU A 89 13.55 -15.27 -0.30
C LEU A 89 12.60 -16.26 -0.99
N ARG A 90 12.33 -16.07 -2.27
CA ARG A 90 11.48 -17.01 -3.03
C ARG A 90 12.14 -18.38 -3.12
N ARG A 91 13.45 -18.42 -3.36
CA ARG A 91 14.18 -19.71 -3.40
C ARG A 91 14.07 -20.44 -2.07
N LEU A 92 14.25 -19.73 -0.97
CA LEU A 92 14.14 -20.33 0.36
C LEU A 92 12.74 -20.88 0.60
N ARG A 93 11.71 -20.12 0.22
CA ARG A 93 10.32 -20.57 0.37
C ARG A 93 10.02 -21.78 -0.47
N ASP A 94 10.51 -21.83 -1.71
CA ASP A 94 10.19 -22.89 -2.66
C ASP A 94 11.07 -24.12 -2.48
N GLY A 95 12.09 -24.05 -1.62
CA GLY A 95 13.03 -25.13 -1.40
C GLY A 95 13.94 -25.41 -2.60
N THR A 96 14.08 -24.44 -3.51
CA THR A 96 14.98 -24.56 -4.66
C THR A 96 16.27 -23.81 -4.40
N GLU A 97 17.31 -24.23 -5.06
CA GLU A 97 18.63 -23.60 -4.94
C GLU A 97 19.07 -22.87 -6.17
#